data_0224bebf1ed548c9afb7474d9b2c388d
#
_entry.id   0224bebf1ed548c9afb7474d9b2c388d
#
_cell.length_a   1.000
_cell.length_b   1.000
_cell.length_c   1.000
_cell.angle_alpha   90.00
_cell.angle_beta   90.00
_cell.angle_gamma   90.00
#
_symmetry.space_group_name_H-M   'P 1'
#
loop_
_entity.id
_entity.type
_entity.pdbx_description
1 polymer ?
#
loop_
_entity_poly.entity_id
_entity_poly.type
_entity_poly.pdbx_seq_one_letter_code
_entity_poly.pdbx_strand_id
1 'polypeptide(L)'
;MTKKSKIDHYSDKEALDFHIAGKSGKIEISSSKPLTTKRDLSLAYSPGVAAPVKEIAKNPDLAYDYTSKGNLVAVISNGSAILGLGNLGSLASKPVMEGKSVLFKRFADIDSIDIEINSNNTDSIIETIKNISGTFGGINLEDIAAPDCFIVEQ
;
A
#
# COMPACT_ATOMS: atom_id res chain seq x y z
N MET A 1 -36.31 -2.65 22.67
CA MET A 1 -35.67 -1.32 22.51
C MET A 1 -34.20 -1.52 22.48
N THR A 2 -33.63 -1.68 21.27
CA THR A 2 -32.19 -1.88 21.05
C THR A 2 -31.50 -0.51 21.16
N LYS A 3 -30.58 -0.37 22.13
CA LYS A 3 -29.72 0.80 22.26
C LYS A 3 -28.87 0.90 20.97
N LYS A 4 -29.18 1.90 20.11
CA LYS A 4 -28.25 2.34 19.07
C LYS A 4 -26.99 2.79 19.80
N SER A 5 -25.84 2.12 19.52
CA SER A 5 -24.53 2.61 19.94
C SER A 5 -24.38 4.04 19.42
N LYS A 6 -23.93 4.96 20.28
CA LYS A 6 -23.47 6.27 19.85
C LYS A 6 -22.24 6.04 18.99
N ILE A 7 -22.43 6.00 17.68
CA ILE A 7 -21.34 6.17 16.73
C ILE A 7 -20.93 7.64 16.91
N ASP A 8 -19.65 7.89 17.16
CA ASP A 8 -19.13 9.24 17.25
C ASP A 8 -19.49 9.98 15.95
N HIS A 9 -20.32 11.00 16.07
CA HIS A 9 -20.73 11.82 14.93
C HIS A 9 -19.59 12.76 14.59
N TYR A 10 -18.97 12.57 13.44
CA TYR A 10 -18.03 13.53 12.84
C TYR A 10 -18.74 14.27 11.70
N SER A 11 -18.33 15.49 11.44
CA SER A 11 -18.76 16.26 10.26
C SER A 11 -17.80 16.02 9.10
N ASP A 12 -18.29 16.24 7.86
CA ASP A 12 -17.44 16.19 6.67
C ASP A 12 -16.25 17.14 6.79
N LYS A 13 -16.47 18.31 7.42
CA LYS A 13 -15.39 19.27 7.66
C LYS A 13 -14.30 18.69 8.58
N GLU A 14 -14.67 18.05 9.69
CA GLU A 14 -13.68 17.42 10.58
C GLU A 14 -12.90 16.31 9.87
N ALA A 15 -13.57 15.52 9.03
CA ALA A 15 -12.91 14.49 8.23
C ALA A 15 -11.91 15.09 7.23
N LEU A 16 -12.28 16.17 6.54
CA LEU A 16 -11.38 16.88 5.61
C LEU A 16 -10.19 17.52 6.35
N ASP A 17 -10.45 18.20 7.46
CA ASP A 17 -9.42 18.82 8.29
C ASP A 17 -8.42 17.78 8.81
N PHE A 18 -8.89 16.59 9.20
CA PHE A 18 -8.03 15.48 9.62
C PHE A 18 -7.04 15.04 8.53
N HIS A 19 -7.49 14.99 7.25
CA HIS A 19 -6.63 14.55 6.15
C HIS A 19 -5.60 15.60 5.71
N ILE A 20 -5.79 16.86 6.07
CA ILE A 20 -4.90 17.98 5.73
C ILE A 20 -3.95 18.31 6.87
N ALA A 21 -4.34 18.07 8.13
CA ALA A 21 -3.60 18.50 9.32
C ALA A 21 -2.19 17.92 9.36
N GLY A 22 -1.19 18.76 9.58
CA GLY A 22 0.22 18.36 9.61
C GLY A 22 0.76 17.98 8.24
N LYS A 23 1.20 16.73 8.07
CA LYS A 23 1.48 16.16 6.75
C LYS A 23 0.18 15.66 6.14
N SER A 24 -0.08 16.02 4.89
CA SER A 24 -1.28 15.56 4.18
C SER A 24 -1.25 14.04 3.97
N GLY A 25 -2.44 13.43 3.99
CA GLY A 25 -2.61 11.99 3.90
C GLY A 25 -2.39 11.25 5.22
N LYS A 26 -2.24 9.94 5.17
CA LYS A 26 -2.13 9.08 6.36
C LYS A 26 -0.85 8.25 6.38
N ILE A 27 -0.11 8.21 5.26
CA ILE A 27 1.09 7.37 5.10
C ILE A 27 2.33 8.26 5.05
N GLU A 28 3.36 7.81 5.75
CA GLU A 28 4.70 8.38 5.70
C GLU A 28 5.72 7.27 5.47
N ILE A 29 6.70 7.50 4.60
CA ILE A 29 7.82 6.59 4.38
C ILE A 29 9.02 7.10 5.18
N SER A 30 9.60 6.24 6.01
CA SER A 30 10.78 6.55 6.80
C SER A 30 11.87 5.49 6.61
N SER A 31 13.13 5.89 6.81
CA SER A 31 14.25 4.96 6.78
C SER A 31 14.26 4.08 8.03
N SER A 32 14.42 2.76 7.86
CA SER A 32 14.60 1.79 8.94
C SER A 32 16.06 1.64 9.38
N LYS A 33 17.00 2.26 8.66
CA LYS A 33 18.45 2.20 8.93
C LYS A 33 18.99 3.59 9.26
N PRO A 34 20.02 3.68 10.11
CA PRO A 34 20.71 4.94 10.34
C PRO A 34 21.40 5.38 9.04
N LEU A 35 21.19 6.62 8.63
CA LEU A 35 21.81 7.23 7.43
C LEU A 35 22.49 8.54 7.82
N THR A 36 23.23 8.52 8.94
CA THR A 36 23.82 9.73 9.54
C THR A 36 25.27 9.94 9.17
N THR A 37 26.00 8.88 8.84
CA THR A 37 27.43 8.94 8.52
C THR A 37 27.69 8.62 7.03
N LYS A 38 28.88 9.02 6.53
CA LYS A 38 29.34 8.63 5.20
C LYS A 38 29.45 7.11 5.06
N ARG A 39 29.81 6.42 6.15
CA ARG A 39 29.86 4.96 6.16
C ARG A 39 28.48 4.35 5.99
N ASP A 40 27.46 4.86 6.68
CA ASP A 40 26.09 4.38 6.56
C ASP A 40 25.59 4.52 5.11
N LEU A 41 25.84 5.69 4.49
CA LEU A 41 25.48 5.93 3.10
C LEU A 41 26.23 4.98 2.14
N SER A 42 27.51 4.69 2.41
CA SER A 42 28.29 3.75 1.59
C SER A 42 27.77 2.32 1.72
N LEU A 43 27.24 1.91 2.86
CA LEU A 43 26.63 0.60 3.07
C LEU A 43 25.23 0.52 2.47
N ALA A 44 24.41 1.58 2.65
CA ALA A 44 23.02 1.61 2.22
C ALA A 44 22.87 1.80 0.70
N TYR A 45 23.85 2.44 0.04
CA TYR A 45 23.79 2.73 -1.37
C TYR A 45 25.08 2.32 -2.08
N SER A 46 25.92 3.24 -2.51
CA SER A 46 27.11 2.91 -3.31
C SER A 46 28.40 3.02 -2.48
N PRO A 47 29.27 2.02 -2.48
CA PRO A 47 29.28 0.76 -3.25
C PRO A 47 28.64 -0.45 -2.56
N GLY A 48 28.27 -0.35 -1.28
CA GLY A 48 27.87 -1.47 -0.42
C GLY A 48 26.64 -2.24 -0.91
N VAL A 49 25.67 -1.53 -1.52
CA VAL A 49 24.44 -2.13 -2.07
C VAL A 49 24.70 -3.21 -3.14
N ALA A 50 25.86 -3.23 -3.76
CA ALA A 50 26.22 -4.27 -4.72
C ALA A 50 26.31 -5.68 -4.11
N ALA A 51 26.55 -5.79 -2.81
CA ALA A 51 26.61 -7.08 -2.12
C ALA A 51 25.22 -7.76 -2.08
N PRO A 52 24.18 -7.19 -1.46
CA PRO A 52 22.85 -7.80 -1.47
C PRO A 52 22.27 -7.99 -2.88
N VAL A 53 22.52 -7.09 -3.83
CA VAL A 53 22.10 -7.27 -5.23
C VAL A 53 22.64 -8.58 -5.82
N LYS A 54 23.95 -8.87 -5.62
CA LYS A 54 24.56 -10.10 -6.13
C LYS A 54 24.00 -11.36 -5.45
N GLU A 55 23.70 -11.29 -4.18
CA GLU A 55 23.14 -12.44 -3.46
C GLU A 55 21.67 -12.71 -3.88
N ILE A 56 20.86 -11.68 -4.02
CA ILE A 56 19.46 -11.81 -4.52
C ILE A 56 19.46 -12.34 -5.97
N ALA A 57 20.41 -11.91 -6.80
CA ALA A 57 20.53 -12.41 -8.18
C ALA A 57 20.83 -13.91 -8.25
N LYS A 58 21.53 -14.47 -7.25
CA LYS A 58 21.80 -15.91 -7.15
C LYS A 58 20.66 -16.69 -6.53
N ASN A 59 20.00 -16.09 -5.53
CA ASN A 59 18.88 -16.66 -4.82
C ASN A 59 17.82 -15.57 -4.56
N PRO A 60 16.75 -15.51 -5.37
CA PRO A 60 15.70 -14.50 -5.25
C PRO A 60 14.99 -14.45 -3.89
N ASP A 61 14.94 -15.57 -3.14
CA ASP A 61 14.30 -15.61 -1.82
C ASP A 61 15.01 -14.71 -0.81
N LEU A 62 16.28 -14.42 -1.01
CA LEU A 62 17.02 -13.47 -0.17
C LEU A 62 16.51 -12.02 -0.27
N ALA A 63 15.62 -11.73 -1.22
CA ALA A 63 14.93 -10.45 -1.24
C ALA A 63 14.08 -10.21 0.02
N TYR A 64 13.56 -11.28 0.65
CA TYR A 64 12.83 -11.20 1.91
C TYR A 64 13.72 -10.80 3.10
N ASP A 65 15.00 -11.14 3.06
CA ASP A 65 15.95 -10.84 4.13
C ASP A 65 16.63 -9.46 3.95
N TYR A 66 16.95 -9.12 2.70
CA TYR A 66 17.78 -7.94 2.39
C TYR A 66 16.98 -6.71 1.98
N THR A 67 15.66 -6.81 1.81
CA THR A 67 14.79 -5.69 1.41
C THR A 67 13.55 -5.60 2.29
N SER A 68 12.75 -4.56 2.09
CA SER A 68 11.46 -4.39 2.77
C SER A 68 10.39 -5.41 2.31
N LYS A 69 10.66 -6.20 1.25
CA LYS A 69 9.70 -7.16 0.69
C LYS A 69 9.09 -8.08 1.75
N GLY A 70 9.87 -8.51 2.74
CA GLY A 70 9.41 -9.43 3.79
C GLY A 70 8.29 -8.91 4.68
N ASN A 71 8.10 -7.58 4.73
CA ASN A 71 7.06 -6.94 5.55
C ASN A 71 6.30 -5.84 4.80
N LEU A 72 6.26 -5.87 3.48
CA LEU A 72 5.61 -4.84 2.66
C LEU A 72 4.43 -5.42 1.88
N VAL A 73 3.23 -4.87 2.08
CA VAL A 73 2.00 -5.22 1.36
C VAL A 73 1.55 -4.07 0.47
N ALA A 74 1.16 -4.38 -0.76
CA ALA A 74 0.45 -3.43 -1.62
C ALA A 74 -1.06 -3.53 -1.38
N VAL A 75 -1.72 -2.39 -1.17
CA VAL A 75 -3.19 -2.25 -1.27
C VAL A 75 -3.50 -1.73 -2.66
N ILE A 76 -4.14 -2.55 -3.49
CA ILE A 76 -4.36 -2.23 -4.90
C ILE A 76 -5.86 -2.06 -5.19
N SER A 77 -6.20 -0.95 -5.85
CA SER A 77 -7.56 -0.63 -6.25
C SER A 77 -7.59 0.04 -7.62
N ASN A 78 -8.73 -0.06 -8.31
CA ASN A 78 -9.04 0.83 -9.43
C ASN A 78 -10.20 1.80 -9.09
N GLY A 79 -10.69 1.78 -7.85
CA GLY A 79 -11.74 2.67 -7.35
C GLY A 79 -13.11 2.45 -8.01
N SER A 80 -13.36 1.26 -8.57
CA SER A 80 -14.62 0.95 -9.27
C SER A 80 -15.77 0.57 -8.34
N ALA A 81 -15.51 0.28 -7.05
CA ALA A 81 -16.51 -0.11 -6.06
C ALA A 81 -16.20 0.46 -4.67
N ILE A 82 -15.97 1.75 -4.57
CA ILE A 82 -15.68 2.43 -3.29
C ILE A 82 -16.87 2.28 -2.36
N LEU A 83 -16.66 1.78 -1.15
CA LEU A 83 -17.70 1.44 -0.18
C LEU A 83 -18.69 2.60 0.06
N GLY A 84 -19.97 2.35 -0.28
CA GLY A 84 -21.06 3.32 -0.14
C GLY A 84 -21.08 4.45 -1.18
N LEU A 85 -20.06 4.57 -2.04
CA LEU A 85 -19.93 5.65 -3.03
C LEU A 85 -19.94 5.15 -4.48
N GLY A 86 -19.64 3.87 -4.72
CA GLY A 86 -19.61 3.27 -6.05
C GLY A 86 -18.34 3.61 -6.84
N ASN A 87 -18.46 3.73 -8.17
CA ASN A 87 -17.33 3.99 -9.05
C ASN A 87 -17.04 5.49 -9.13
N LEU A 88 -16.04 5.95 -8.40
CA LEU A 88 -15.52 7.33 -8.48
C LEU A 88 -14.11 7.39 -9.10
N GLY A 89 -13.56 6.23 -9.48
CA GLY A 89 -12.24 6.13 -10.12
C GLY A 89 -11.08 6.00 -9.14
N SER A 90 -9.94 5.64 -9.69
CA SER A 90 -8.75 5.25 -8.93
C SER A 90 -8.25 6.36 -7.98
N LEU A 91 -8.08 7.57 -8.47
CA LEU A 91 -7.53 8.65 -7.65
C LEU A 91 -8.45 9.01 -6.47
N ALA A 92 -9.78 8.95 -6.65
CA ALA A 92 -10.73 9.23 -5.59
C ALA A 92 -10.74 8.14 -4.51
N SER A 93 -10.31 6.90 -4.80
CA SER A 93 -10.19 5.82 -3.82
C SER A 93 -9.00 5.97 -2.88
N LYS A 94 -7.99 6.76 -3.25
CA LYS A 94 -6.73 6.89 -2.49
C LYS A 94 -6.92 7.14 -0.98
N PRO A 95 -7.80 8.02 -0.50
CA PRO A 95 -8.00 8.20 0.94
C PRO A 95 -8.46 6.92 1.66
N VAL A 96 -9.25 6.08 0.98
CA VAL A 96 -9.71 4.78 1.52
C VAL A 96 -8.55 3.79 1.54
N MET A 97 -7.75 3.74 0.47
CA MET A 97 -6.61 2.82 0.33
C MET A 97 -5.50 3.14 1.34
N GLU A 98 -5.18 4.42 1.55
CA GLU A 98 -4.31 4.84 2.66
C GLU A 98 -4.89 4.43 4.01
N GLY A 99 -6.21 4.54 4.19
CA GLY A 99 -6.90 4.05 5.38
C GLY A 99 -6.66 2.56 5.61
N LYS A 100 -6.80 1.72 4.58
CA LYS A 100 -6.52 0.28 4.65
C LYS A 100 -5.04 0.03 5.02
N SER A 101 -4.12 0.75 4.41
CA SER A 101 -2.69 0.63 4.68
C SER A 101 -2.33 0.94 6.13
N VAL A 102 -2.91 1.99 6.73
CA VAL A 102 -2.64 2.28 8.16
C VAL A 102 -3.26 1.26 9.10
N LEU A 103 -4.34 0.55 8.69
CA LEU A 103 -4.89 -0.57 9.47
C LEU A 103 -3.92 -1.75 9.49
N PHE A 104 -3.26 -2.09 8.37
CA PHE A 104 -2.20 -3.10 8.33
C PHE A 104 -1.09 -2.77 9.31
N LYS A 105 -0.61 -1.53 9.31
CA LYS A 105 0.42 -1.07 10.25
C LYS A 105 -0.05 -1.12 11.70
N ARG A 106 -1.26 -0.60 11.97
CA ARG A 106 -1.78 -0.47 13.32
C ARG A 106 -2.05 -1.81 14.00
N PHE A 107 -2.59 -2.78 13.26
CA PHE A 107 -3.07 -4.04 13.85
C PHE A 107 -2.15 -5.23 13.65
N ALA A 108 -1.27 -5.19 12.65
CA ALA A 108 -0.40 -6.31 12.31
C ALA A 108 1.09 -5.94 12.22
N ASP A 109 1.43 -4.67 12.40
CA ASP A 109 2.79 -4.12 12.20
C ASP A 109 3.36 -4.43 10.80
N ILE A 110 2.48 -4.55 9.80
CA ILE A 110 2.83 -4.72 8.40
C ILE A 110 2.93 -3.35 7.74
N ASP A 111 4.06 -3.08 7.10
CA ASP A 111 4.23 -1.91 6.25
C ASP A 111 3.36 -2.05 5.00
N SER A 112 2.68 -0.99 4.60
CA SER A 112 1.80 -1.05 3.45
C SER A 112 1.78 0.28 2.70
N ILE A 113 1.70 0.17 1.38
CA ILE A 113 1.46 1.30 0.48
C ILE A 113 0.27 1.00 -0.43
N ASP A 114 -0.43 2.03 -0.80
CA ASP A 114 -1.56 1.97 -1.72
C ASP A 114 -1.11 2.24 -3.17
N ILE A 115 -1.75 1.56 -4.11
CA ILE A 115 -1.50 1.68 -5.56
C ILE A 115 -2.84 1.75 -6.28
N GLU A 116 -3.14 2.92 -6.82
CA GLU A 116 -4.37 3.19 -7.54
C GLU A 116 -4.14 2.99 -9.05
N ILE A 117 -4.67 1.91 -9.62
CA ILE A 117 -4.55 1.60 -11.04
C ILE A 117 -5.64 2.34 -11.82
N ASN A 118 -5.25 3.27 -12.67
CA ASN A 118 -6.18 4.01 -13.52
C ASN A 118 -6.55 3.19 -14.78
N SER A 119 -7.26 2.11 -14.58
CA SER A 119 -7.78 1.25 -15.65
C SER A 119 -9.10 0.60 -15.26
N ASN A 120 -10.01 0.47 -16.22
CA ASN A 120 -11.23 -0.35 -16.13
C ASN A 120 -11.11 -1.63 -16.97
N ASN A 121 -9.95 -1.89 -17.56
CA ASN A 121 -9.69 -3.12 -18.30
C ASN A 121 -9.07 -4.16 -17.38
N THR A 122 -9.76 -5.27 -17.16
CA THR A 122 -9.37 -6.33 -16.25
C THR A 122 -8.01 -6.92 -16.59
N ASP A 123 -7.72 -7.17 -17.88
CA ASP A 123 -6.42 -7.71 -18.30
C ASP A 123 -5.28 -6.75 -18.01
N SER A 124 -5.49 -5.44 -18.23
CA SER A 124 -4.51 -4.40 -17.91
C SER A 124 -4.22 -4.33 -16.38
N ILE A 125 -5.27 -4.50 -15.57
CA ILE A 125 -5.13 -4.54 -14.10
C ILE A 125 -4.29 -5.76 -13.69
N ILE A 126 -4.63 -6.93 -14.20
CA ILE A 126 -3.91 -8.20 -13.94
C ILE A 126 -2.44 -8.08 -14.35
N GLU A 127 -2.18 -7.59 -15.57
CA GLU A 127 -0.81 -7.42 -16.07
C GLU A 127 0.00 -6.46 -15.18
N THR A 128 -0.60 -5.33 -14.78
CA THR A 128 0.03 -4.37 -13.88
C THR A 128 0.39 -5.03 -12.55
N ILE A 129 -0.55 -5.74 -11.92
CA ILE A 129 -0.34 -6.43 -10.64
C ILE A 129 0.78 -7.47 -10.77
N LYS A 130 0.74 -8.30 -11.81
CA LYS A 130 1.79 -9.30 -12.07
C LYS A 130 3.18 -8.68 -12.19
N ASN A 131 3.29 -7.57 -12.91
CA ASN A 131 4.56 -6.90 -13.15
C ASN A 131 5.18 -6.27 -11.89
N ILE A 132 4.35 -5.82 -10.93
CA ILE A 132 4.83 -5.20 -9.68
C ILE A 132 4.90 -6.18 -8.49
N SER A 133 4.27 -7.35 -8.59
CA SER A 133 4.11 -8.31 -7.49
C SER A 133 5.44 -8.72 -6.84
N GLY A 134 6.51 -8.75 -7.62
CA GLY A 134 7.87 -9.08 -7.13
C GLY A 134 8.37 -8.15 -6.01
N THR A 135 7.85 -6.93 -5.92
CA THR A 135 8.24 -5.94 -4.92
C THR A 135 7.67 -6.23 -3.53
N PHE A 136 6.52 -6.91 -3.46
CA PHE A 136 5.73 -7.06 -2.24
C PHE A 136 5.80 -8.47 -1.68
N GLY A 137 5.66 -8.60 -0.36
CA GLY A 137 5.46 -9.86 0.33
C GLY A 137 4.00 -10.34 0.26
N GLY A 138 3.07 -9.43 -0.03
CA GLY A 138 1.65 -9.71 -0.22
C GLY A 138 0.93 -8.60 -0.95
N ILE A 139 -0.25 -8.92 -1.47
CA ILE A 139 -1.13 -7.97 -2.17
C ILE A 139 -2.54 -8.10 -1.59
N ASN A 140 -3.15 -6.99 -1.25
CA ASN A 140 -4.55 -6.85 -0.90
C ASN A 140 -5.28 -6.13 -2.03
N LEU A 141 -6.24 -6.79 -2.65
CA LEU A 141 -7.14 -6.17 -3.62
C LEU A 141 -8.31 -5.52 -2.88
N GLU A 142 -8.59 -4.25 -3.18
CA GLU A 142 -9.60 -3.47 -2.46
C GLU A 142 -10.46 -2.68 -3.43
N ASP A 143 -11.77 -2.59 -3.17
CA ASP A 143 -12.73 -1.75 -3.90
C ASP A 143 -12.70 -1.92 -5.44
N ILE A 144 -12.49 -3.15 -5.90
CA ILE A 144 -12.65 -3.55 -7.32
C ILE A 144 -14.04 -4.14 -7.50
N ALA A 145 -14.80 -3.63 -8.46
CA ALA A 145 -16.17 -4.05 -8.70
C ALA A 145 -16.28 -5.51 -9.17
N ALA A 146 -17.35 -6.19 -8.74
CA ALA A 146 -17.72 -7.47 -9.31
C ALA A 146 -18.27 -7.27 -10.77
N PRO A 147 -18.00 -8.20 -11.73
CA PRO A 147 -17.31 -9.49 -11.53
C PRO A 147 -15.79 -9.42 -11.59
N ASP A 148 -15.21 -8.27 -11.96
CA ASP A 148 -13.77 -8.12 -12.24
C ASP A 148 -12.89 -8.51 -11.04
N CYS A 149 -13.33 -8.19 -9.82
CA CYS A 149 -12.58 -8.56 -8.61
C CYS A 149 -12.30 -10.06 -8.53
N PHE A 150 -13.23 -10.92 -8.92
CA PHE A 150 -13.06 -12.37 -8.90
C PHE A 150 -12.10 -12.88 -9.99
N ILE A 151 -12.01 -12.15 -11.11
CA ILE A 151 -11.11 -12.49 -12.21
C ILE A 151 -9.68 -12.05 -11.87
N VAL A 152 -9.55 -10.87 -11.25
CA VAL A 152 -8.24 -10.31 -10.86
C VAL A 152 -7.59 -11.13 -9.73
N GLU A 153 -8.40 -11.73 -8.84
CA GLU A 153 -7.92 -12.53 -7.71
C GLU A 153 -7.36 -13.91 -8.12
N GLN A 154 -7.80 -14.47 -9.25
CA GLN A 154 -7.36 -15.80 -9.77
C GLN A 154 -5.95 -15.75 -10.38
#